data_e7aebf19c9fceaeda9365fbfeba48287
#
_entry.id   e7aebf19c9fceaeda9365fbfeba48287
#
_cell.length_a   1.000
_cell.length_b   1.000
_cell.length_c   1.000
_cell.angle_alpha   90.00
_cell.angle_beta   90.00
_cell.angle_gamma   90.00
#
_symmetry.space_group_name_H-M   'P 1'
#
loop_
_entity.id
_entity.type
_entity.pdbx_description
1 polymer ?
#
loop_
_entity_poly.entity_id
_entity_poly.type
_entity_poly.pdbx_seq_one_letter_code
_entity_poly.pdbx_strand_id
1 'polypeptide(L)'
;MMYKFLSLLCKILPAAVREKIVEKVKNNVPLPAFIIFVCTAVSAVLHIAFVKLPAFADFFNRYISSVFRTILAKLTTWFPFSLAEAFIIFIPVTFVTVIIWAFRRVKLSVNAGNRSVVSLISVIAFLYSVFVLNFAAGYSTSPLETKLSLERKDLSADDLRYAADYLISEMNSLDDKIKFDYASLSEMPYSNSEMIDMLNDAYEKAYDKYAFIAPLR
;
A
#
# COMPACT_ATOMS: atom_id res chain seq x y z
N MET A 1 3.32 25.70 -16.50
CA MET A 1 4.29 24.94 -15.67
C MET A 1 4.74 23.66 -16.38
N MET A 2 3.84 22.77 -16.81
CA MET A 2 4.09 21.50 -17.51
C MET A 2 5.01 21.67 -18.73
N TYR A 3 4.82 22.71 -19.57
CA TYR A 3 5.61 22.93 -20.76
C TYR A 3 7.06 23.33 -20.49
N LYS A 4 7.29 24.15 -19.49
CA LYS A 4 8.64 24.51 -19.07
C LYS A 4 9.40 23.28 -18.57
N PHE A 5 8.73 22.39 -17.82
CA PHE A 5 9.32 21.16 -17.30
C PHE A 5 9.62 20.16 -18.43
N LEU A 6 8.64 19.90 -19.32
CA LEU A 6 8.85 19.04 -20.50
C LEU A 6 9.94 19.57 -21.44
N SER A 7 9.97 20.87 -21.67
CA SER A 7 11.01 21.48 -22.50
C SER A 7 12.41 21.39 -21.88
N LEU A 8 12.48 21.34 -20.53
CA LEU A 8 13.72 21.16 -19.79
C LEU A 8 14.21 19.71 -19.86
N LEU A 9 13.31 18.74 -19.66
CA LEU A 9 13.61 17.31 -19.78
C LEU A 9 14.02 16.91 -21.21
N CYS A 10 13.41 17.54 -22.22
CA CYS A 10 13.71 17.26 -23.62
C CYS A 10 14.85 18.16 -24.17
N LYS A 11 15.65 18.81 -23.34
CA LYS A 11 16.72 19.71 -23.78
C LYS A 11 17.80 19.01 -24.63
N ILE A 12 17.92 17.70 -24.48
CA ILE A 12 18.87 16.85 -25.22
C ILE A 12 18.41 16.58 -26.66
N LEU A 13 17.10 16.80 -26.96
CA LEU A 13 16.51 16.51 -28.25
C LEU A 13 16.57 17.74 -29.20
N PRO A 14 16.67 17.52 -30.54
CA PRO A 14 16.58 18.60 -31.51
C PRO A 14 15.30 19.40 -31.35
N ALA A 15 15.34 20.72 -31.55
CA ALA A 15 14.24 21.65 -31.30
C ALA A 15 12.92 21.24 -31.96
N ALA A 16 12.98 20.81 -33.25
CA ALA A 16 11.79 20.38 -33.99
C ALA A 16 11.13 19.10 -33.42
N VAL A 17 11.92 18.18 -32.87
CA VAL A 17 11.40 16.95 -32.25
C VAL A 17 10.79 17.29 -30.87
N ARG A 18 11.45 18.17 -30.14
CA ARG A 18 10.98 18.66 -28.84
C ARG A 18 9.62 19.35 -28.95
N GLU A 19 9.43 20.26 -29.90
CA GLU A 19 8.15 20.96 -30.11
C GLU A 19 7.03 19.98 -30.44
N LYS A 20 7.25 19.03 -31.35
CA LYS A 20 6.25 18.00 -31.67
C LYS A 20 5.87 17.12 -30.46
N ILE A 21 6.83 16.74 -29.63
CA ILE A 21 6.56 15.96 -28.41
C ILE A 21 5.73 16.79 -27.43
N VAL A 22 6.14 18.03 -27.18
CA VAL A 22 5.45 18.93 -26.26
C VAL A 22 4.01 19.20 -26.71
N GLU A 23 3.80 19.42 -27.98
CA GLU A 23 2.46 19.63 -28.54
C GLU A 23 1.59 18.36 -28.47
N LYS A 24 2.16 17.19 -28.80
CA LYS A 24 1.45 15.91 -28.70
C LYS A 24 1.07 15.57 -27.27
N VAL A 25 1.96 15.80 -26.31
CA VAL A 25 1.67 15.61 -24.88
C VAL A 25 0.58 16.59 -24.42
N LYS A 26 0.64 17.85 -24.84
CA LYS A 26 -0.37 18.87 -24.54
C LYS A 26 -1.76 18.44 -24.97
N ASN A 27 -1.87 17.92 -26.16
CA ASN A 27 -3.17 17.60 -26.75
C ASN A 27 -3.76 16.29 -26.19
N ASN A 28 -2.94 15.34 -25.73
CA ASN A 28 -3.39 14.02 -25.31
C ASN A 28 -3.29 13.75 -23.81
N VAL A 29 -2.47 14.49 -23.05
CA VAL A 29 -2.24 14.26 -21.63
C VAL A 29 -2.86 15.39 -20.80
N PRO A 30 -3.90 15.12 -20.02
CA PRO A 30 -4.44 16.11 -19.05
C PRO A 30 -3.38 16.48 -18.00
N LEU A 31 -3.38 17.72 -17.55
CA LEU A 31 -2.43 18.20 -16.53
C LEU A 31 -2.40 17.32 -15.25
N PRO A 32 -3.55 16.90 -14.68
CA PRO A 32 -3.55 16.00 -13.52
C PRO A 32 -2.85 14.67 -13.81
N ALA A 33 -3.11 14.06 -14.97
CA ALA A 33 -2.46 12.80 -15.37
C ALA A 33 -0.94 12.97 -15.50
N PHE A 34 -0.48 14.09 -16.03
CA PHE A 34 0.94 14.39 -16.12
C PHE A 34 1.61 14.47 -14.74
N ILE A 35 0.98 15.18 -13.79
CA ILE A 35 1.49 15.28 -12.40
C ILE A 35 1.57 13.89 -11.78
N ILE A 36 0.53 13.07 -11.95
CA ILE A 36 0.51 11.69 -11.43
C ILE A 36 1.66 10.87 -12.03
N PHE A 37 1.92 10.94 -13.34
CA PHE A 37 3.03 10.21 -13.95
C PHE A 37 4.40 10.65 -13.42
N VAL A 38 4.59 11.93 -13.16
CA VAL A 38 5.82 12.42 -12.51
C VAL A 38 5.95 11.86 -11.09
N CYS A 39 4.88 11.90 -10.30
CA CYS A 39 4.86 11.29 -8.97
C CYS A 39 5.14 9.77 -9.03
N THR A 40 4.56 9.08 -10.02
CA THR A 40 4.79 7.64 -10.24
C THR A 40 6.24 7.34 -10.60
N ALA A 41 6.88 8.18 -11.43
CA ALA A 41 8.29 8.02 -11.73
C ALA A 41 9.18 8.18 -10.49
N VAL A 42 8.87 9.15 -9.62
CA VAL A 42 9.54 9.31 -8.32
C VAL A 42 9.29 8.10 -7.43
N SER A 43 8.05 7.61 -7.37
CA SER A 43 7.70 6.41 -6.59
C SER A 43 8.43 5.16 -7.10
N ALA A 44 8.60 5.02 -8.41
CA ALA A 44 9.37 3.91 -8.98
C ALA A 44 10.85 3.96 -8.58
N VAL A 45 11.46 5.14 -8.57
CA VAL A 45 12.83 5.32 -8.07
C VAL A 45 12.93 4.98 -6.59
N LEU A 46 11.97 5.42 -5.77
CA LEU A 46 11.91 5.06 -4.36
C LEU A 46 11.76 3.55 -4.16
N HIS A 47 10.90 2.90 -4.95
CA HIS A 47 10.71 1.45 -4.86
C HIS A 47 12.01 0.68 -5.16
N ILE A 48 12.73 1.09 -6.20
CA ILE A 48 14.06 0.52 -6.50
C ILE A 48 15.04 0.77 -5.34
N ALA A 49 15.01 1.95 -4.75
CA ALA A 49 15.85 2.27 -3.60
C ALA A 49 15.52 1.40 -2.38
N PHE A 50 14.24 1.12 -2.10
CA PHE A 50 13.84 0.22 -1.01
C PHE A 50 14.37 -1.20 -1.21
N VAL A 51 14.24 -1.74 -2.43
CA VAL A 51 14.74 -3.10 -2.75
C VAL A 51 16.26 -3.18 -2.64
N LYS A 52 16.99 -2.11 -2.98
CA LYS A 52 18.45 -2.11 -2.97
C LYS A 52 19.06 -1.75 -1.62
N LEU A 53 18.35 -1.02 -0.78
CA LEU A 53 18.84 -0.44 0.48
C LEU A 53 17.84 -0.75 1.62
N PRO A 54 17.88 -1.96 2.23
CA PRO A 54 16.95 -2.33 3.30
C PRO A 54 16.96 -1.37 4.49
N ALA A 55 18.13 -0.82 4.87
CA ALA A 55 18.22 0.18 5.94
C ALA A 55 17.46 1.48 5.62
N PHE A 56 17.45 1.90 4.35
CA PHE A 56 16.64 3.02 3.89
C PHE A 56 15.16 2.68 3.92
N ALA A 57 14.79 1.45 3.53
CA ALA A 57 13.41 0.97 3.62
C ALA A 57 12.92 0.93 5.08
N ASP A 58 13.75 0.48 6.04
CA ASP A 58 13.44 0.50 7.47
C ASP A 58 13.17 1.93 7.97
N PHE A 59 14.05 2.88 7.65
CA PHE A 59 13.86 4.28 8.00
C PHE A 59 12.56 4.85 7.40
N PHE A 60 12.35 4.64 6.10
CA PHE A 60 11.18 5.17 5.40
C PHE A 60 9.88 4.57 5.93
N ASN A 61 9.84 3.25 6.16
CA ASN A 61 8.68 2.57 6.71
C ASN A 61 8.32 3.07 8.11
N ARG A 62 9.33 3.28 8.96
CA ARG A 62 9.13 3.71 10.35
C ARG A 62 8.63 5.15 10.45
N TYR A 63 9.23 6.07 9.71
CA TYR A 63 9.01 7.50 9.91
C TYR A 63 8.09 8.12 8.86
N ILE A 64 8.20 7.72 7.60
CA ILE A 64 7.48 8.36 6.50
C ILE A 64 6.19 7.60 6.18
N SER A 65 6.27 6.29 5.90
CA SER A 65 5.06 5.50 5.61
C SER A 65 4.09 5.48 6.79
N SER A 66 4.57 5.52 8.04
CA SER A 66 3.70 5.58 9.22
C SER A 66 2.82 6.84 9.23
N VAL A 67 3.35 7.98 8.80
CA VAL A 67 2.57 9.23 8.69
C VAL A 67 1.47 9.09 7.64
N PHE A 68 1.81 8.56 6.45
CA PHE A 68 0.81 8.34 5.39
C PHE A 68 -0.29 7.37 5.84
N ARG A 69 0.09 6.25 6.50
CA ARG A 69 -0.87 5.29 7.06
C ARG A 69 -1.76 5.92 8.12
N THR A 70 -1.21 6.72 9.01
CA THR A 70 -1.99 7.43 10.04
C THR A 70 -2.99 8.41 9.43
N ILE A 71 -2.59 9.17 8.41
CA ILE A 71 -3.50 10.08 7.71
C ILE A 71 -4.63 9.29 7.05
N LEU A 72 -4.30 8.21 6.34
CA LEU A 72 -5.30 7.34 5.72
C LEU A 72 -6.23 6.71 6.77
N ALA A 73 -5.69 6.19 7.87
CA ALA A 73 -6.48 5.60 8.95
C ALA A 73 -7.48 6.63 9.53
N LYS A 74 -7.03 7.85 9.84
CA LYS A 74 -7.91 8.92 10.34
C LYS A 74 -8.99 9.31 9.34
N LEU A 75 -8.67 9.36 8.05
CA LEU A 75 -9.65 9.64 7.01
C LEU A 75 -10.68 8.51 6.87
N THR A 76 -10.25 7.25 7.05
CA THR A 76 -11.12 6.09 6.90
C THR A 76 -11.96 5.80 8.14
N THR A 77 -11.57 6.27 9.32
CA THR A 77 -12.33 6.12 10.58
C THR A 77 -13.73 6.75 10.51
N TRP A 78 -13.93 7.71 9.62
CA TRP A 78 -15.24 8.37 9.43
C TRP A 78 -16.27 7.47 8.77
N PHE A 79 -15.88 6.36 8.18
CA PHE A 79 -16.77 5.43 7.50
C PHE A 79 -17.16 4.30 8.46
N PRO A 80 -18.49 4.05 8.68
CA PRO A 80 -18.96 3.01 9.61
C PRO A 80 -18.89 1.60 9.00
N PHE A 81 -18.26 1.42 7.86
CA PHE A 81 -18.12 0.16 7.12
C PHE A 81 -16.69 -0.03 6.60
N SER A 82 -16.34 -1.27 6.30
CA SER A 82 -15.05 -1.61 5.73
C SER A 82 -14.90 -1.03 4.32
N LEU A 83 -13.98 -0.07 4.16
CA LEU A 83 -13.66 0.46 2.83
C LEU A 83 -13.10 -0.60 1.89
N ALA A 84 -12.40 -1.61 2.42
CA ALA A 84 -11.87 -2.71 1.62
C ALA A 84 -13.01 -3.51 0.96
N GLU A 85 -14.06 -3.83 1.70
CA GLU A 85 -15.26 -4.51 1.17
C GLU A 85 -15.99 -3.65 0.15
N ALA A 86 -16.15 -2.36 0.44
CA ALA A 86 -16.73 -1.42 -0.51
C ALA A 86 -15.91 -1.37 -1.81
N PHE A 87 -14.59 -1.31 -1.74
CA PHE A 87 -13.72 -1.34 -2.92
C PHE A 87 -13.85 -2.63 -3.73
N ILE A 88 -13.92 -3.79 -3.10
CA ILE A 88 -14.10 -5.08 -3.79
C ILE A 88 -15.39 -5.07 -4.63
N ILE A 89 -16.45 -4.47 -4.10
CA ILE A 89 -17.75 -4.40 -4.81
C ILE A 89 -17.74 -3.31 -5.89
N PHE A 90 -17.20 -2.12 -5.57
CA PHE A 90 -17.28 -0.95 -6.46
C PHE A 90 -16.22 -0.92 -7.56
N ILE A 91 -15.04 -1.57 -7.37
CA ILE A 91 -13.99 -1.60 -8.41
C ILE A 91 -14.50 -2.20 -9.73
N PRO A 92 -15.12 -3.39 -9.77
CA PRO A 92 -15.62 -3.95 -11.01
C PRO A 92 -16.66 -3.05 -11.70
N VAL A 93 -17.59 -2.48 -10.94
CA VAL A 93 -18.62 -1.57 -11.46
C VAL A 93 -17.99 -0.31 -12.04
N THR A 94 -17.06 0.28 -11.30
CA THR A 94 -16.33 1.48 -11.75
C THR A 94 -15.53 1.19 -13.01
N PHE A 95 -14.84 0.05 -13.06
CA PHE A 95 -14.04 -0.37 -14.21
C PHE A 95 -14.90 -0.52 -15.47
N VAL A 96 -16.02 -1.22 -15.39
CA VAL A 96 -16.96 -1.36 -16.50
C VAL A 96 -17.51 0.00 -16.94
N THR A 97 -17.91 0.84 -15.99
CA THR A 97 -18.43 2.19 -16.27
C THR A 97 -17.39 3.06 -16.98
N VAL A 98 -16.14 3.03 -16.55
CA VAL A 98 -15.04 3.79 -17.16
C VAL A 98 -14.73 3.28 -18.58
N ILE A 99 -14.77 1.97 -18.80
CA ILE A 99 -14.61 1.39 -20.13
C ILE A 99 -15.72 1.88 -21.08
N ILE A 100 -16.98 1.77 -20.66
CA ILE A 100 -18.14 2.22 -21.45
C ILE A 100 -17.99 3.73 -21.76
N TRP A 101 -17.62 4.53 -20.78
CA TRP A 101 -17.41 5.96 -20.93
C TRP A 101 -16.26 6.28 -21.91
N ALA A 102 -15.13 5.55 -21.81
CA ALA A 102 -14.00 5.70 -22.72
C ALA A 102 -14.40 5.39 -24.18
N PHE A 103 -15.12 4.28 -24.40
CA PHE A 103 -15.64 3.92 -25.74
C PHE A 103 -16.58 5.00 -26.30
N ARG A 104 -17.47 5.56 -25.49
CA ARG A 104 -18.32 6.67 -25.93
C ARG A 104 -17.51 7.91 -26.32
N ARG A 105 -16.42 8.19 -25.59
CA ARG A 105 -15.53 9.32 -25.87
C ARG A 105 -14.75 9.14 -27.17
N VAL A 106 -14.29 7.93 -27.47
CA VAL A 106 -13.60 7.62 -28.75
C VAL A 106 -14.50 7.91 -29.95
N LYS A 107 -15.81 7.63 -29.83
CA LYS A 107 -16.79 7.94 -30.89
C LYS A 107 -16.98 9.44 -31.15
N LEU A 108 -16.66 10.28 -30.16
CA LEU A 108 -16.78 11.74 -30.32
C LEU A 108 -15.57 12.37 -31.00
N SER A 109 -14.36 11.97 -30.65
CA SER A 109 -13.12 12.33 -31.32
C SER A 109 -11.96 11.45 -30.84
N VAL A 110 -10.98 11.21 -31.73
CA VAL A 110 -9.78 10.42 -31.41
C VAL A 110 -8.99 11.05 -30.24
N ASN A 111 -8.87 12.38 -30.23
CA ASN A 111 -8.17 13.09 -29.16
C ASN A 111 -8.88 12.96 -27.80
N ALA A 112 -10.22 12.96 -27.78
CA ALA A 112 -10.99 12.75 -26.57
C ALA A 112 -10.85 11.30 -26.07
N GLY A 113 -10.79 10.33 -26.97
CA GLY A 113 -10.50 8.95 -26.67
C GLY A 113 -9.11 8.77 -26.04
N ASN A 114 -8.07 9.31 -26.66
CA ASN A 114 -6.70 9.26 -26.15
C ASN A 114 -6.58 9.86 -24.76
N ARG A 115 -7.20 11.01 -24.51
CA ARG A 115 -7.21 11.64 -23.18
C ARG A 115 -7.90 10.77 -22.12
N SER A 116 -8.96 10.05 -22.50
CA SER A 116 -9.67 9.14 -21.60
C SER A 116 -8.81 7.92 -21.24
N VAL A 117 -8.12 7.32 -22.21
CA VAL A 117 -7.18 6.22 -21.96
C VAL A 117 -6.03 6.66 -21.07
N VAL A 118 -5.42 7.81 -21.36
CA VAL A 118 -4.35 8.39 -20.52
C VAL A 118 -4.83 8.64 -19.09
N SER A 119 -6.05 9.14 -18.92
CA SER A 119 -6.64 9.33 -17.59
C SER A 119 -6.84 8.01 -16.85
N LEU A 120 -7.26 6.94 -17.53
CA LEU A 120 -7.39 5.62 -16.92
C LEU A 120 -6.03 5.07 -16.47
N ILE A 121 -5.02 5.15 -17.33
CA ILE A 121 -3.65 4.74 -16.99
C ILE A 121 -3.12 5.56 -15.81
N SER A 122 -3.45 6.85 -15.74
CA SER A 122 -3.02 7.69 -14.61
C SER A 122 -3.64 7.27 -13.27
N VAL A 123 -4.85 6.71 -13.26
CA VAL A 123 -5.44 6.14 -12.04
C VAL A 123 -4.64 4.94 -11.55
N ILE A 124 -4.25 4.03 -12.43
CA ILE A 124 -3.40 2.88 -12.09
C ILE A 124 -2.03 3.36 -11.55
N ALA A 125 -1.44 4.34 -12.22
CA ALA A 125 -0.19 4.96 -11.82
C ALA A 125 -0.29 5.63 -10.43
N PHE A 126 -1.41 6.28 -10.13
CA PHE A 126 -1.70 6.85 -8.81
C PHE A 126 -1.80 5.76 -7.73
N LEU A 127 -2.54 4.68 -7.99
CA LEU A 127 -2.65 3.56 -7.06
C LEU A 127 -1.29 2.92 -6.77
N TYR A 128 -0.44 2.76 -7.79
CA TYR A 128 0.94 2.30 -7.60
C TYR A 128 1.74 3.26 -6.70
N SER A 129 1.63 4.57 -6.92
CA SER A 129 2.32 5.57 -6.09
C SER A 129 1.86 5.51 -4.63
N VAL A 130 0.55 5.38 -4.40
CA VAL A 130 -0.02 5.20 -3.05
C VAL A 130 0.49 3.92 -2.41
N PHE A 131 0.56 2.82 -3.16
CA PHE A 131 1.12 1.56 -2.66
C PHE A 131 2.58 1.72 -2.25
N VAL A 132 3.40 2.36 -3.09
CA VAL A 132 4.83 2.55 -2.78
C VAL A 132 5.03 3.37 -1.51
N LEU A 133 4.30 4.46 -1.35
CA LEU A 133 4.42 5.34 -0.19
C LEU A 133 3.94 4.70 1.11
N ASN A 134 2.94 3.80 1.06
CA ASN A 134 2.36 3.21 2.26
C ASN A 134 2.94 1.83 2.60
N PHE A 135 3.24 0.99 1.61
CA PHE A 135 3.49 -0.43 1.85
C PHE A 135 4.82 -0.95 1.30
N ALA A 136 5.30 -0.44 0.15
CA ALA A 136 6.46 -1.04 -0.53
C ALA A 136 7.72 -1.04 0.35
N ALA A 137 7.94 0.01 1.14
CA ALA A 137 9.05 0.06 2.08
C ALA A 137 8.97 -1.08 3.11
N GLY A 138 7.76 -1.41 3.62
CA GLY A 138 7.54 -2.48 4.59
C GLY A 138 7.90 -3.88 4.05
N TYR A 139 7.67 -4.13 2.76
CA TYR A 139 8.05 -5.39 2.11
C TYR A 139 9.56 -5.52 1.86
N SER A 140 10.29 -4.42 1.87
CA SER A 140 11.72 -4.37 1.59
C SER A 140 12.58 -4.12 2.83
N THR A 141 11.99 -4.16 4.03
CA THR A 141 12.70 -3.98 5.30
C THR A 141 13.65 -5.15 5.57
N SER A 142 14.61 -4.92 6.47
CA SER A 142 15.49 -5.97 6.97
C SER A 142 14.68 -7.13 7.56
N PRO A 143 15.11 -8.41 7.38
CA PRO A 143 14.42 -9.56 7.93
C PRO A 143 14.22 -9.46 9.44
N LEU A 144 13.13 -10.06 9.93
CA LEU A 144 12.77 -10.01 11.36
C LEU A 144 13.84 -10.68 12.24
N GLU A 145 14.44 -11.75 11.75
CA GLU A 145 15.54 -12.44 12.42
C GLU A 145 16.69 -11.48 12.72
N THR A 146 17.06 -10.66 11.72
CA THR A 146 18.13 -9.66 11.90
C THR A 146 17.74 -8.60 12.92
N LYS A 147 16.48 -8.15 12.92
CA LYS A 147 15.97 -7.14 13.86
C LYS A 147 15.89 -7.63 15.30
N LEU A 148 15.63 -8.90 15.47
CA LEU A 148 15.55 -9.58 16.78
C LEU A 148 16.89 -10.20 17.20
N SER A 149 17.92 -10.08 16.38
CA SER A 149 19.23 -10.71 16.60
C SER A 149 19.12 -12.23 16.81
N LEU A 150 18.21 -12.87 16.08
CA LEU A 150 18.04 -14.32 16.11
C LEU A 150 19.04 -14.98 15.17
N GLU A 151 19.76 -15.97 15.69
CA GLU A 151 20.59 -16.84 14.85
C GLU A 151 19.73 -17.85 14.12
N ARG A 152 19.91 -17.93 12.81
CA ARG A 152 19.26 -18.94 11.99
C ARG A 152 19.99 -20.27 12.21
N LYS A 153 19.32 -21.22 12.84
CA LYS A 153 19.81 -22.58 13.01
C LYS A 153 19.13 -23.50 12.02
N ASP A 154 19.89 -24.52 11.56
CA ASP A 154 19.28 -25.62 10.83
C ASP A 154 18.39 -26.40 11.79
N LEU A 155 17.09 -26.44 11.49
CA LEU A 155 16.10 -27.12 12.31
C LEU A 155 16.02 -28.61 11.88
N SER A 156 16.06 -29.48 12.84
CA SER A 156 15.79 -30.90 12.63
C SER A 156 14.27 -31.16 12.59
N ALA A 157 13.89 -32.36 12.10
CA ALA A 157 12.48 -32.78 12.16
C ALA A 157 11.98 -32.91 13.62
N ASP A 158 12.87 -33.23 14.54
CA ASP A 158 12.56 -33.37 15.97
C ASP A 158 12.32 -31.98 16.62
N ASP A 159 13.07 -30.96 16.23
CA ASP A 159 12.83 -29.57 16.70
C ASP A 159 11.46 -29.07 16.25
N LEU A 160 11.07 -29.37 15.00
CA LEU A 160 9.75 -29.01 14.47
C LEU A 160 8.63 -29.74 15.23
N ARG A 161 8.83 -31.04 15.53
CA ARG A 161 7.89 -31.85 16.32
C ARG A 161 7.74 -31.29 17.72
N TYR A 162 8.85 -30.99 18.40
CA TYR A 162 8.82 -30.36 19.72
C TYR A 162 8.07 -29.03 19.73
N ALA A 163 8.32 -28.16 18.73
CA ALA A 163 7.61 -26.90 18.61
C ALA A 163 6.10 -27.09 18.38
N ALA A 164 5.71 -28.08 17.56
CA ALA A 164 4.32 -28.43 17.34
C ALA A 164 3.64 -28.95 18.63
N ASP A 165 4.28 -29.86 19.34
CA ASP A 165 3.77 -30.42 20.59
C ASP A 165 3.64 -29.33 21.68
N TYR A 166 4.61 -28.40 21.73
CA TYR A 166 4.52 -27.24 22.61
C TYR A 166 3.32 -26.34 22.29
N LEU A 167 3.12 -26.01 21.01
CA LEU A 167 1.97 -25.18 20.59
C LEU A 167 0.64 -25.87 20.88
N ILE A 168 0.53 -27.18 20.65
CA ILE A 168 -0.67 -27.96 20.97
C ILE A 168 -0.94 -27.94 22.48
N SER A 169 0.09 -28.08 23.29
CA SER A 169 -0.02 -27.99 24.74
C SER A 169 -0.53 -26.61 25.22
N GLU A 170 0.05 -25.55 24.65
CA GLU A 170 -0.40 -24.18 24.94
C GLU A 170 -1.87 -23.95 24.50
N MET A 171 -2.23 -24.43 23.29
CA MET A 171 -3.61 -24.32 22.79
C MET A 171 -4.58 -25.06 23.73
N ASN A 172 -4.26 -26.27 24.14
CA ASN A 172 -5.08 -27.05 25.06
C ASN A 172 -5.22 -26.37 26.45
N SER A 173 -4.18 -25.68 26.90
CA SER A 173 -4.23 -24.92 28.16
C SER A 173 -5.17 -23.70 28.11
N LEU A 174 -5.51 -23.25 26.92
CA LEU A 174 -6.43 -22.12 26.69
C LEU A 174 -7.87 -22.57 26.45
N ASP A 175 -8.12 -23.86 26.18
CA ASP A 175 -9.44 -24.40 25.81
C ASP A 175 -10.48 -24.09 26.91
N ASP A 176 -10.13 -24.31 28.17
CA ASP A 176 -11.02 -24.02 29.30
C ASP A 176 -11.34 -22.52 29.48
N LYS A 177 -10.56 -21.63 28.83
CA LYS A 177 -10.74 -20.17 28.92
C LYS A 177 -11.59 -19.63 27.78
N ILE A 178 -11.86 -20.43 26.75
CA ILE A 178 -12.64 -20.05 25.60
C ILE A 178 -14.08 -20.53 25.79
N LYS A 179 -15.04 -19.63 25.67
CA LYS A 179 -16.45 -19.99 25.65
C LYS A 179 -16.87 -20.30 24.23
N PHE A 180 -17.61 -21.40 24.08
CA PHE A 180 -18.18 -21.81 22.81
C PHE A 180 -19.72 -21.74 22.90
N ASP A 181 -20.34 -21.31 21.80
CA ASP A 181 -21.79 -21.37 21.66
C ASP A 181 -22.27 -22.79 21.31
N TYR A 182 -23.60 -22.96 21.18
CA TYR A 182 -24.21 -24.25 20.81
C TYR A 182 -23.80 -24.77 19.42
N ALA A 183 -23.28 -23.89 18.54
CA ALA A 183 -22.76 -24.24 17.22
C ALA A 183 -21.25 -24.51 17.23
N SER A 184 -20.64 -24.63 18.41
CA SER A 184 -19.17 -24.78 18.58
C SER A 184 -18.36 -23.61 18.03
N LEU A 185 -18.95 -22.42 17.96
CA LEU A 185 -18.24 -21.19 17.62
C LEU A 185 -17.75 -20.52 18.90
N SER A 186 -16.51 -20.02 18.88
CA SER A 186 -15.96 -19.28 20.02
C SER A 186 -16.70 -17.94 20.19
N GLU A 187 -17.13 -17.67 21.41
CA GLU A 187 -17.69 -16.36 21.78
C GLU A 187 -16.58 -15.39 22.18
N MET A 188 -16.64 -14.19 21.62
CA MET A 188 -15.74 -13.12 22.02
C MET A 188 -16.24 -12.48 23.32
N PRO A 189 -15.47 -12.56 24.44
CA PRO A 189 -15.91 -12.04 25.73
C PRO A 189 -15.85 -10.51 25.85
N TYR A 190 -15.34 -9.82 24.83
CA TYR A 190 -15.10 -8.39 24.82
C TYR A 190 -15.96 -7.68 23.79
N SER A 191 -16.40 -6.48 24.08
CA SER A 191 -16.97 -5.59 23.08
C SER A 191 -15.90 -5.13 22.07
N ASN A 192 -16.31 -4.67 20.90
CA ASN A 192 -15.38 -4.15 19.90
C ASN A 192 -14.53 -2.99 20.43
N SER A 193 -15.09 -2.14 21.30
CA SER A 193 -14.37 -1.01 21.92
C SER A 193 -13.29 -1.50 22.85
N GLU A 194 -13.64 -2.41 23.78
CA GLU A 194 -12.67 -3.00 24.72
C GLU A 194 -11.53 -3.72 24.01
N MET A 195 -11.84 -4.43 22.91
CA MET A 195 -10.81 -5.09 22.12
C MET A 195 -9.88 -4.08 21.46
N ILE A 196 -10.40 -3.00 20.90
CA ILE A 196 -9.58 -1.94 20.28
C ILE A 196 -8.65 -1.34 21.33
N ASP A 197 -9.14 -1.06 22.52
CA ASP A 197 -8.33 -0.51 23.62
C ASP A 197 -7.22 -1.48 24.04
N MET A 198 -7.55 -2.77 24.20
CA MET A 198 -6.56 -3.80 24.54
C MET A 198 -5.49 -3.97 23.45
N LEU A 199 -5.88 -3.90 22.17
CA LEU A 199 -4.95 -3.96 21.04
C LEU A 199 -4.04 -2.74 20.99
N ASN A 200 -4.56 -1.55 21.26
CA ASN A 200 -3.77 -0.32 21.31
C ASN A 200 -2.74 -0.39 22.44
N ASP A 201 -3.13 -0.81 23.65
CA ASP A 201 -2.22 -0.99 24.78
C ASP A 201 -1.13 -2.04 24.49
N ALA A 202 -1.50 -3.14 23.87
CA ALA A 202 -0.53 -4.18 23.47
C ALA A 202 0.45 -3.66 22.44
N TYR A 203 -0.02 -2.84 21.48
CA TYR A 203 0.81 -2.24 20.47
C TYR A 203 1.78 -1.20 21.05
N GLU A 204 1.33 -0.35 21.99
CA GLU A 204 2.18 0.61 22.69
C GLU A 204 3.30 -0.10 23.46
N LYS A 205 2.97 -1.16 24.20
CA LYS A 205 3.98 -2.00 24.88
C LYS A 205 4.98 -2.63 23.91
N ALA A 206 4.52 -3.09 22.75
CA ALA A 206 5.39 -3.62 21.72
C ALA A 206 6.29 -2.53 21.11
N TYR A 207 5.74 -1.33 20.89
CA TYR A 207 6.51 -0.17 20.40
C TYR A 207 7.64 0.23 21.35
N ASP A 208 7.36 0.25 22.65
CA ASP A 208 8.37 0.58 23.67
C ASP A 208 9.47 -0.50 23.74
N LYS A 209 9.09 -1.75 23.54
CA LYS A 209 10.02 -2.89 23.59
C LYS A 209 10.87 -3.03 22.35
N TYR A 210 10.31 -2.75 21.16
CA TYR A 210 10.94 -3.05 19.88
C TYR A 210 11.13 -1.79 19.03
N ALA A 211 12.37 -1.35 18.91
CA ALA A 211 12.74 -0.13 18.20
C ALA A 211 12.35 -0.11 16.70
N PHE A 212 12.05 -1.25 16.08
CA PHE A 212 11.66 -1.35 14.68
C PHE A 212 10.14 -1.21 14.45
N ILE A 213 9.32 -1.23 15.50
CA ILE A 213 7.88 -0.98 15.39
C ILE A 213 7.64 0.53 15.20
N ALA A 214 6.76 0.90 14.27
CA ALA A 214 6.39 2.29 14.05
C ALA A 214 5.42 2.77 15.16
N PRO A 215 5.46 4.05 15.58
CA PRO A 215 4.51 4.56 16.57
C PRO A 215 3.07 4.54 16.02
N LEU A 216 2.12 4.16 16.86
CA LEU A 216 0.70 4.44 16.68
C LEU A 216 0.49 5.94 16.92
N ARG A 217 0.00 6.68 15.93
CA ARG A 217 -0.28 8.12 16.04
C ARG A 217 -1.72 8.42 15.71
#